data_299a6364db5d92f43edf43cb8975f984
#
_entry.id   299a6364db5d92f43edf43cb8975f984
#
_cell.length_a   1.000
_cell.length_b   1.000
_cell.length_c   1.000
_cell.angle_alpha   90.00
_cell.angle_beta   90.00
_cell.angle_gamma   90.00
#
_symmetry.space_group_name_H-M   'P 1'
#
loop_
_entity.id
_entity.type
_entity.pdbx_description
1 polymer ?
#
loop_
_entity_poly.entity_id
_entity_poly.type
_entity_poly.pdbx_seq_one_letter_code
_entity_poly.pdbx_strand_id
1 'polypeptide(L)'
;YYSVYGGPDTENEAVAAHDKKKVLVLGSGPIRIGQGIEFDFCSVHCTWAFKKEGYETIIVNNNPETVSTDFDIADKLYFEPLTPEDVENIVNIEKPDGAVVQFGGQTAIKLTESLMKMGVPILGTSAENVDAAEDRELFDEILEECKIPRPTGGTVFTAEEAKEVANRLGYPVLVRPSYVLGGQGMQIAINDHDIDEFIGIINRIAQDHPILVDKYLQGKEIEVDAVCDGEDILIPGIMEHIERAGIHSGDSISVYPAQTISQRAKDTIAEYTRRLAKALHVVGMINIQFIVCGEEVY
;
A
#
# COMPACT_ATOMS: atom_id res chain seq x y z
N TYR A 1 24.76 4.84 -11.32
CA TYR A 1 24.98 3.47 -10.87
C TYR A 1 24.72 2.52 -12.03
N TYR A 2 25.52 1.50 -12.15
CA TYR A 2 25.38 0.47 -13.15
C TYR A 2 25.81 -0.85 -12.56
N SER A 3 25.08 -1.89 -12.91
CA SER A 3 25.42 -3.25 -12.60
C SER A 3 26.45 -3.76 -13.62
N VAL A 4 27.49 -4.40 -13.15
CA VAL A 4 28.48 -5.01 -14.04
C VAL A 4 28.27 -6.51 -13.99
N TYR A 5 27.86 -7.09 -15.12
CA TYR A 5 27.85 -8.53 -15.27
C TYR A 5 29.26 -9.02 -15.43
N GLY A 6 29.73 -9.75 -14.40
CA GLY A 6 31.01 -10.43 -14.46
C GLY A 6 31.02 -11.56 -15.51
N GLY A 7 32.15 -11.79 -16.14
CA GLY A 7 32.35 -12.99 -16.95
C GLY A 7 32.42 -14.25 -16.08
N PRO A 8 32.48 -15.44 -16.70
CA PRO A 8 32.54 -16.72 -15.97
C PRO A 8 33.72 -16.88 -15.01
N ASP A 9 34.74 -16.05 -15.15
CA ASP A 9 35.95 -16.06 -14.33
C ASP A 9 35.89 -14.95 -13.23
N THR A 10 34.77 -14.24 -13.05
CA THR A 10 34.63 -13.23 -12.00
C THR A 10 34.40 -13.92 -10.67
N GLU A 11 35.23 -13.58 -9.67
CA GLU A 11 35.04 -14.07 -8.32
C GLU A 11 33.64 -13.66 -7.82
N ASN A 12 32.87 -14.64 -7.37
CA ASN A 12 31.58 -14.39 -6.74
C ASN A 12 31.83 -14.03 -5.29
N GLU A 13 31.62 -12.77 -4.93
CA GLU A 13 31.73 -12.28 -3.56
C GLU A 13 30.58 -12.78 -2.66
N ALA A 14 29.51 -13.35 -3.23
CA ALA A 14 28.47 -14.00 -2.46
C ALA A 14 29.07 -15.21 -1.75
N VAL A 15 29.25 -15.09 -0.45
CA VAL A 15 29.80 -16.16 0.39
C VAL A 15 28.88 -17.37 0.36
N ALA A 16 29.48 -18.55 0.29
CA ALA A 16 28.78 -19.84 0.25
C ALA A 16 27.70 -19.95 1.36
N ALA A 17 26.64 -20.70 1.01
CA ALA A 17 25.48 -20.94 1.86
C ALA A 17 25.88 -21.33 3.30
N HIS A 18 25.38 -20.58 4.25
CA HIS A 18 25.28 -21.04 5.62
C HIS A 18 24.09 -22.00 5.75
N ASP A 19 24.11 -22.89 6.74
CA ASP A 19 23.00 -23.81 7.04
C ASP A 19 21.73 -23.07 7.57
N LYS A 20 21.70 -21.74 7.49
CA LYS A 20 20.58 -20.92 7.93
C LYS A 20 19.59 -20.69 6.80
N LYS A 21 18.32 -20.62 7.16
CA LYS A 21 17.28 -20.12 6.25
C LYS A 21 17.54 -18.65 5.92
N LYS A 22 17.33 -18.27 4.66
CA LYS A 22 17.57 -16.93 4.13
C LYS A 22 16.28 -16.19 3.87
N VAL A 23 16.23 -14.94 4.27
CA VAL A 23 15.11 -14.05 3.98
C VAL A 23 15.59 -12.84 3.21
N LEU A 24 14.94 -12.59 2.08
CA LEU A 24 15.14 -11.41 1.25
C LEU A 24 14.17 -10.30 1.68
N VAL A 25 14.68 -9.15 2.09
CA VAL A 25 13.88 -7.97 2.44
C VAL A 25 14.08 -6.92 1.36
N LEU A 26 13.00 -6.59 0.64
CA LEU A 26 13.04 -5.57 -0.40
C LEU A 26 12.71 -4.20 0.18
N GLY A 27 13.62 -3.24 -0.02
CA GLY A 27 13.44 -1.86 0.37
C GLY A 27 12.54 -1.07 -0.60
N SER A 28 12.33 0.21 -0.29
CA SER A 28 11.46 1.09 -1.08
C SER A 28 12.17 1.77 -2.26
N GLY A 29 13.49 1.67 -2.35
CA GLY A 29 14.27 2.49 -3.26
C GLY A 29 14.24 3.98 -2.86
N PRO A 30 14.49 4.90 -3.78
CA PRO A 30 14.32 6.33 -3.54
C PRO A 30 12.90 6.66 -3.12
N ILE A 31 12.75 7.42 -2.02
CA ILE A 31 11.44 7.83 -1.50
C ILE A 31 10.72 8.69 -2.54
N ARG A 32 9.45 8.39 -2.77
CA ARG A 32 8.58 9.08 -3.71
C ARG A 32 7.57 9.95 -2.96
N ILE A 33 6.93 10.88 -3.66
CA ILE A 33 5.80 11.65 -3.13
C ILE A 33 4.72 10.69 -2.62
N GLY A 34 4.24 10.90 -1.42
CA GLY A 34 3.27 10.03 -0.73
C GLY A 34 3.89 8.87 0.04
N GLN A 35 5.22 8.77 0.09
CA GLN A 35 5.98 7.83 0.92
C GLN A 35 6.81 8.59 1.94
N GLY A 36 7.02 8.01 3.11
CA GLY A 36 7.86 8.54 4.15
C GLY A 36 8.93 7.55 4.61
N ILE A 37 9.66 7.92 5.65
CA ILE A 37 10.74 7.10 6.18
C ILE A 37 10.26 5.84 6.90
N GLU A 38 8.97 5.71 7.15
CA GLU A 38 8.34 4.54 7.76
C GLU A 38 8.67 3.23 7.02
N PHE A 39 8.78 3.26 5.70
CA PHE A 39 9.16 2.08 4.93
C PHE A 39 10.57 1.62 5.27
N ASP A 40 11.52 2.54 5.41
CA ASP A 40 12.88 2.19 5.80
C ASP A 40 12.94 1.68 7.25
N PHE A 41 12.24 2.36 8.17
CA PHE A 41 12.10 1.94 9.56
C PHE A 41 11.53 0.52 9.67
N CYS A 42 10.46 0.23 8.95
CA CYS A 42 9.84 -1.10 8.95
C CYS A 42 10.77 -2.16 8.34
N SER A 43 11.51 -1.85 7.28
CA SER A 43 12.48 -2.75 6.66
C SER A 43 13.62 -3.10 7.62
N VAL A 44 14.15 -2.13 8.37
CA VAL A 44 15.18 -2.33 9.38
C VAL A 44 14.67 -3.23 10.51
N HIS A 45 13.50 -2.91 11.08
CA HIS A 45 12.93 -3.69 12.16
C HIS A 45 12.54 -5.10 11.74
N CYS A 46 12.03 -5.28 10.54
CA CYS A 46 11.77 -6.59 9.93
C CYS A 46 13.06 -7.41 9.85
N THR A 47 14.13 -6.82 9.35
CA THR A 47 15.44 -7.46 9.26
C THR A 47 15.95 -7.90 10.62
N TRP A 48 15.87 -7.04 11.63
CA TRP A 48 16.28 -7.38 13.00
C TRP A 48 15.42 -8.47 13.63
N ALA A 49 14.12 -8.50 13.33
CA ALA A 49 13.23 -9.56 13.80
C ALA A 49 13.64 -10.93 13.24
N PHE A 50 13.90 -11.03 11.93
CA PHE A 50 14.39 -12.27 11.32
C PHE A 50 15.77 -12.68 11.81
N LYS A 51 16.71 -11.74 11.99
CA LYS A 51 18.03 -12.04 12.61
C LYS A 51 17.86 -12.64 14.00
N LYS A 52 16.96 -12.10 14.81
CA LYS A 52 16.68 -12.61 16.16
C LYS A 52 16.13 -14.03 16.14
N GLU A 53 15.34 -14.37 15.11
CA GLU A 53 14.82 -15.73 14.90
C GLU A 53 15.83 -16.68 14.21
N GLY A 54 17.05 -16.22 13.97
CA GLY A 54 18.15 -17.04 13.47
C GLY A 54 18.25 -17.15 11.95
N TYR A 55 17.51 -16.36 11.21
CA TYR A 55 17.62 -16.28 9.75
C TYR A 55 18.85 -15.50 9.32
N GLU A 56 19.40 -15.85 8.16
CA GLU A 56 20.31 -14.98 7.40
C GLU A 56 19.48 -13.96 6.63
N THR A 57 19.74 -12.68 6.85
CA THR A 57 18.95 -11.60 6.28
C THR A 57 19.68 -10.91 5.15
N ILE A 58 18.97 -10.66 4.06
CA ILE A 58 19.48 -10.05 2.84
C ILE A 58 18.59 -8.86 2.52
N ILE A 59 19.17 -7.66 2.49
CA ILE A 59 18.45 -6.46 2.05
C ILE A 59 18.82 -6.16 0.60
N VAL A 60 17.81 -5.81 -0.21
CA VAL A 60 17.99 -5.18 -1.52
C VAL A 60 17.37 -3.79 -1.47
N ASN A 61 18.18 -2.78 -1.57
CA ASN A 61 17.74 -1.38 -1.60
C ASN A 61 18.81 -0.51 -2.26
N ASN A 62 18.41 0.49 -3.03
CA ASN A 62 19.32 1.41 -3.73
C ASN A 62 19.16 2.87 -3.31
N ASN A 63 18.64 3.11 -2.11
CA ASN A 63 18.60 4.45 -1.52
C ASN A 63 19.79 4.64 -0.58
N PRO A 64 20.77 5.53 -0.90
CA PRO A 64 21.94 5.76 -0.07
C PRO A 64 21.67 6.57 1.20
N GLU A 65 20.48 7.16 1.31
CA GLU A 65 20.10 8.06 2.40
C GLU A 65 19.22 7.37 3.45
N THR A 66 19.29 6.03 3.52
CA THR A 66 18.45 5.24 4.44
C THR A 66 19.27 4.33 5.33
N VAL A 67 18.75 4.06 6.54
CA VAL A 67 19.38 3.19 7.55
C VAL A 67 19.41 1.73 7.09
N SER A 68 18.42 1.26 6.31
CA SER A 68 18.38 -0.11 5.81
C SER A 68 19.59 -0.46 4.93
N THR A 69 20.25 0.54 4.34
CA THR A 69 21.46 0.36 3.55
C THR A 69 22.76 0.53 4.35
N ASP A 70 22.69 0.66 5.67
CA ASP A 70 23.85 0.65 6.51
C ASP A 70 24.41 -0.79 6.63
N PHE A 71 25.74 -0.90 6.67
CA PHE A 71 26.46 -2.18 6.58
C PHE A 71 26.20 -3.15 7.77
N ASP A 72 25.70 -2.65 8.88
CA ASP A 72 25.48 -3.42 10.11
C ASP A 72 24.00 -3.87 10.31
N ILE A 73 23.11 -3.49 9.41
CA ILE A 73 21.67 -3.83 9.53
C ILE A 73 21.39 -5.27 9.14
N ALA A 74 21.73 -5.66 7.92
CA ALA A 74 21.53 -7.03 7.41
C ALA A 74 22.83 -7.84 7.47
N ASP A 75 22.73 -9.16 7.25
CA ASP A 75 23.92 -10.01 7.06
C ASP A 75 24.54 -9.76 5.67
N LYS A 76 23.69 -9.42 4.69
CA LYS A 76 24.10 -9.01 3.34
C LYS A 76 23.28 -7.84 2.83
N LEU A 77 23.92 -6.94 2.13
CA LEU A 77 23.31 -5.80 1.44
C LEU A 77 23.63 -5.87 -0.05
N TYR A 78 22.57 -5.90 -0.86
CA TYR A 78 22.66 -5.68 -2.31
C TYR A 78 22.19 -4.25 -2.60
N PHE A 79 23.13 -3.39 -2.94
CA PHE A 79 22.84 -1.99 -3.31
C PHE A 79 22.53 -1.94 -4.81
N GLU A 80 21.40 -2.55 -5.19
CA GLU A 80 21.00 -2.75 -6.58
C GLU A 80 19.59 -2.18 -6.83
N PRO A 81 19.26 -1.84 -8.07
CA PRO A 81 17.91 -1.42 -8.43
C PRO A 81 16.87 -2.48 -8.10
N LEU A 82 15.69 -2.01 -7.73
CA LEU A 82 14.54 -2.85 -7.45
C LEU A 82 13.76 -3.12 -8.75
N THR A 83 14.44 -3.77 -9.70
CA THR A 83 13.87 -4.24 -10.96
C THR A 83 13.75 -5.76 -10.97
N PRO A 84 12.81 -6.35 -11.75
CA PRO A 84 12.69 -7.80 -11.83
C PRO A 84 14.02 -8.49 -12.21
N GLU A 85 14.76 -7.90 -13.14
CA GLU A 85 16.01 -8.46 -13.68
C GLU A 85 17.13 -8.48 -12.63
N ASP A 86 17.29 -7.38 -11.89
CA ASP A 86 18.33 -7.28 -10.86
C ASP A 86 18.01 -8.20 -9.68
N VAL A 87 16.73 -8.23 -9.27
CA VAL A 87 16.27 -9.10 -8.18
C VAL A 87 16.37 -10.58 -8.57
N GLU A 88 16.10 -10.94 -9.84
CA GLU A 88 16.27 -12.32 -10.33
C GLU A 88 17.73 -12.80 -10.19
N ASN A 89 18.69 -11.93 -10.52
CA ASN A 89 20.11 -12.28 -10.34
C ASN A 89 20.46 -12.56 -8.87
N ILE A 90 19.95 -11.74 -7.96
CA ILE A 90 20.15 -11.93 -6.51
C ILE A 90 19.49 -13.23 -6.04
N VAL A 91 18.25 -13.49 -6.44
CA VAL A 91 17.51 -14.72 -6.12
C VAL A 91 18.26 -15.96 -6.61
N ASN A 92 18.80 -15.93 -7.82
CA ASN A 92 19.55 -17.03 -8.41
C ASN A 92 20.85 -17.36 -7.65
N ILE A 93 21.50 -16.35 -7.09
CA ILE A 93 22.72 -16.49 -6.30
C ILE A 93 22.41 -16.92 -4.87
N GLU A 94 21.52 -16.20 -4.20
CA GLU A 94 21.25 -16.36 -2.77
C GLU A 94 20.28 -17.49 -2.45
N LYS A 95 19.35 -17.79 -3.36
CA LYS A 95 18.30 -18.82 -3.19
C LYS A 95 17.55 -18.64 -1.86
N PRO A 96 16.90 -17.49 -1.64
CA PRO A 96 16.22 -17.23 -0.39
C PRO A 96 15.05 -18.19 -0.17
N ASP A 97 14.78 -18.54 1.07
CA ASP A 97 13.62 -19.35 1.49
C ASP A 97 12.31 -18.55 1.43
N GLY A 98 12.39 -17.22 1.38
CA GLY A 98 11.25 -16.33 1.22
C GLY A 98 11.67 -14.88 1.08
N ALA A 99 10.72 -14.05 0.63
CA ALA A 99 10.90 -12.62 0.44
C ALA A 99 9.82 -11.81 1.15
N VAL A 100 10.21 -10.67 1.73
CA VAL A 100 9.31 -9.68 2.31
C VAL A 100 9.27 -8.49 1.38
N VAL A 101 8.08 -8.15 0.88
CA VAL A 101 7.82 -7.02 -0.03
C VAL A 101 7.03 -5.90 0.62
N GLN A 102 6.35 -6.20 1.73
CA GLN A 102 5.36 -5.33 2.36
C GLN A 102 5.94 -3.97 2.79
N PHE A 103 7.19 -3.93 3.21
CA PHE A 103 7.83 -2.73 3.74
C PHE A 103 8.57 -1.90 2.70
N GLY A 104 8.58 -2.33 1.45
CA GLY A 104 9.20 -1.59 0.35
C GLY A 104 8.21 -0.71 -0.45
N GLY A 105 6.99 -0.53 0.05
CA GLY A 105 5.94 0.23 -0.61
C GLY A 105 5.64 -0.27 -2.02
N GLN A 106 5.07 0.57 -2.85
CA GLN A 106 4.70 0.24 -4.24
C GLN A 106 5.86 -0.29 -5.10
N THR A 107 7.10 0.08 -4.76
CA THR A 107 8.28 -0.39 -5.49
C THR A 107 8.49 -1.88 -5.29
N ALA A 108 8.45 -2.35 -4.05
CA ALA A 108 8.65 -3.76 -3.72
C ALA A 108 7.38 -4.60 -4.00
N ILE A 109 6.20 -4.07 -3.74
CA ILE A 109 4.92 -4.76 -3.99
C ILE A 109 4.80 -5.15 -5.47
N LYS A 110 5.19 -4.29 -6.39
CA LYS A 110 5.20 -4.59 -7.84
C LYS A 110 6.13 -5.74 -8.24
N LEU A 111 7.07 -6.13 -7.40
CA LEU A 111 7.95 -7.27 -7.65
C LEU A 111 7.35 -8.61 -7.19
N THR A 112 6.22 -8.59 -6.50
CA THR A 112 5.60 -9.79 -5.91
C THR A 112 5.34 -10.87 -6.95
N GLU A 113 4.70 -10.53 -8.06
CA GLU A 113 4.41 -11.47 -9.15
C GLU A 113 5.70 -12.04 -9.77
N SER A 114 6.72 -11.21 -9.95
CA SER A 114 8.01 -11.63 -10.48
C SER A 114 8.72 -12.60 -9.53
N LEU A 115 8.73 -12.33 -8.22
CA LEU A 115 9.29 -13.22 -7.20
C LEU A 115 8.58 -14.57 -7.17
N MET A 116 7.26 -14.59 -7.28
CA MET A 116 6.48 -15.83 -7.36
C MET A 116 6.84 -16.64 -8.61
N LYS A 117 7.03 -16.00 -9.76
CA LYS A 117 7.50 -16.66 -11.00
C LYS A 117 8.91 -17.23 -10.86
N MET A 118 9.76 -16.62 -10.05
CA MET A 118 11.09 -17.10 -9.70
C MET A 118 11.04 -18.26 -8.67
N GLY A 119 9.87 -18.59 -8.12
CA GLY A 119 9.66 -19.63 -7.12
C GLY A 119 10.03 -19.20 -5.70
N VAL A 120 10.10 -17.91 -5.42
CA VAL A 120 10.37 -17.37 -4.08
C VAL A 120 9.05 -17.16 -3.34
N PRO A 121 8.80 -17.81 -2.20
CA PRO A 121 7.61 -17.58 -1.40
C PRO A 121 7.58 -16.16 -0.84
N ILE A 122 6.42 -15.52 -0.88
CA ILE A 122 6.20 -14.22 -0.21
C ILE A 122 5.88 -14.49 1.26
N LEU A 123 6.63 -13.84 2.14
CA LEU A 123 6.41 -13.86 3.59
C LEU A 123 5.54 -12.66 3.96
N GLY A 124 4.25 -12.91 4.15
CA GLY A 124 3.24 -11.89 4.38
C GLY A 124 1.95 -12.21 3.63
N THR A 125 1.17 -11.19 3.34
CA THR A 125 -0.05 -11.30 2.52
C THR A 125 0.31 -11.74 1.10
N SER A 126 -0.44 -12.70 0.54
CA SER A 126 -0.17 -13.23 -0.80
C SER A 126 -0.39 -12.17 -1.89
N ALA A 127 0.26 -12.34 -3.04
CA ALA A 127 0.08 -11.45 -4.18
C ALA A 127 -1.39 -11.33 -4.61
N GLU A 128 -2.09 -12.45 -4.67
CA GLU A 128 -3.51 -12.50 -5.05
C GLU A 128 -4.38 -11.66 -4.13
N ASN A 129 -4.10 -11.68 -2.83
CA ASN A 129 -4.86 -10.90 -1.85
C ASN A 129 -4.46 -9.41 -1.84
N VAL A 130 -3.21 -9.10 -2.18
CA VAL A 130 -2.77 -7.71 -2.41
C VAL A 130 -3.45 -7.15 -3.65
N ASP A 131 -3.47 -7.90 -4.76
CA ASP A 131 -4.13 -7.50 -5.99
C ASP A 131 -5.64 -7.32 -5.78
N ALA A 132 -6.28 -8.20 -4.99
CA ALA A 132 -7.69 -8.07 -4.64
C ALA A 132 -8.00 -6.81 -3.81
N ALA A 133 -7.05 -6.32 -3.04
CA ALA A 133 -7.19 -5.06 -2.31
C ALA A 133 -6.93 -3.83 -3.21
N GLU A 134 -6.14 -3.97 -4.27
CA GLU A 134 -5.83 -2.89 -5.22
C GLU A 134 -6.85 -2.79 -6.36
N ASP A 135 -7.42 -3.92 -6.78
CA ASP A 135 -8.46 -3.96 -7.81
C ASP A 135 -9.80 -3.50 -7.24
N ARG A 136 -10.37 -2.46 -7.85
CA ARG A 136 -11.60 -1.84 -7.36
C ARG A 136 -12.80 -2.80 -7.38
N GLU A 137 -12.93 -3.58 -8.44
CA GLU A 137 -14.10 -4.46 -8.60
C GLU A 137 -14.03 -5.61 -7.59
N LEU A 138 -12.87 -6.24 -7.46
CA LEU A 138 -12.64 -7.29 -6.47
C LEU A 138 -12.79 -6.77 -5.04
N PHE A 139 -12.25 -5.58 -4.76
CA PHE A 139 -12.38 -4.97 -3.44
C PHE A 139 -13.83 -4.61 -3.11
N ASP A 140 -14.58 -4.12 -4.08
CA ASP A 140 -16.01 -3.85 -3.93
C ASP A 140 -16.81 -5.12 -3.60
N GLU A 141 -16.51 -6.25 -4.26
CA GLU A 141 -17.13 -7.56 -3.95
C GLU A 141 -16.80 -8.01 -2.52
N ILE A 142 -15.55 -7.87 -2.10
CA ILE A 142 -15.11 -8.19 -0.73
C ILE A 142 -15.86 -7.33 0.30
N LEU A 143 -16.01 -6.03 0.06
CA LEU A 143 -16.75 -5.14 0.96
C LEU A 143 -18.24 -5.53 1.05
N GLU A 144 -18.86 -5.95 -0.06
CA GLU A 144 -20.24 -6.44 -0.08
C GLU A 144 -20.40 -7.76 0.71
N GLU A 145 -19.50 -8.71 0.52
CA GLU A 145 -19.47 -9.96 1.30
C GLU A 145 -19.27 -9.70 2.79
N CYS A 146 -18.37 -8.76 3.12
CA CYS A 146 -18.13 -8.33 4.49
C CYS A 146 -19.26 -7.48 5.07
N LYS A 147 -20.24 -7.05 4.25
CA LYS A 147 -21.30 -6.10 4.64
C LYS A 147 -20.75 -4.81 5.23
N ILE A 148 -19.71 -4.28 4.60
CA ILE A 148 -19.08 -3.01 4.94
C ILE A 148 -19.60 -1.96 3.95
N PRO A 149 -20.27 -0.89 4.42
CA PRO A 149 -20.71 0.19 3.57
C PRO A 149 -19.53 0.92 2.91
N ARG A 150 -19.72 1.35 1.68
CA ARG A 150 -18.75 2.18 0.95
C ARG A 150 -19.42 3.37 0.27
N PRO A 151 -18.69 4.45 -0.02
CA PRO A 151 -19.23 5.52 -0.83
C PRO A 151 -19.71 4.97 -2.19
N THR A 152 -20.92 5.32 -2.58
CA THR A 152 -21.41 4.94 -3.91
C THR A 152 -20.71 5.77 -4.97
N GLY A 153 -20.34 5.14 -6.08
CA GLY A 153 -19.62 5.80 -7.15
C GLY A 153 -19.74 5.10 -8.49
N GLY A 154 -18.94 5.55 -9.44
CA GLY A 154 -18.86 4.97 -10.77
C GLY A 154 -17.54 5.30 -11.43
N THR A 155 -17.12 4.41 -12.33
CA THR A 155 -15.98 4.61 -13.22
C THR A 155 -16.49 5.15 -14.55
N VAL A 156 -15.87 6.20 -15.05
CA VAL A 156 -16.27 6.92 -16.25
C VAL A 156 -15.07 7.27 -17.12
N PHE A 157 -15.28 7.53 -18.39
CA PHE A 157 -14.25 7.90 -19.34
C PHE A 157 -14.48 9.28 -19.96
N THR A 158 -15.70 9.81 -19.85
CA THR A 158 -16.08 11.09 -20.45
C THR A 158 -16.71 12.03 -19.44
N ALA A 159 -16.72 13.32 -19.76
CA ALA A 159 -17.35 14.35 -18.92
C ALA A 159 -18.88 14.15 -18.86
N GLU A 160 -19.50 13.70 -19.95
CA GLU A 160 -20.91 13.42 -20.03
C GLU A 160 -21.30 12.28 -19.08
N GLU A 161 -20.58 11.17 -19.11
CA GLU A 161 -20.79 10.05 -18.18
C GLU A 161 -20.58 10.48 -16.72
N ALA A 162 -19.57 11.32 -16.47
CA ALA A 162 -19.30 11.83 -15.13
C ALA A 162 -20.45 12.69 -14.59
N LYS A 163 -21.02 13.55 -15.43
CA LYS A 163 -22.21 14.36 -15.07
C LYS A 163 -23.42 13.47 -14.81
N GLU A 164 -23.65 12.43 -15.60
CA GLU A 164 -24.73 11.48 -15.36
C GLU A 164 -24.58 10.77 -14.01
N VAL A 165 -23.38 10.29 -13.71
CA VAL A 165 -23.09 9.65 -12.40
C VAL A 165 -23.25 10.67 -11.28
N ALA A 166 -22.70 11.88 -11.39
CA ALA A 166 -22.78 12.91 -10.37
C ALA A 166 -24.23 13.35 -10.09
N ASN A 167 -25.03 13.52 -11.13
CA ASN A 167 -26.45 13.87 -10.98
C ASN A 167 -27.26 12.73 -10.34
N ARG A 168 -26.93 11.46 -10.64
CA ARG A 168 -27.56 10.30 -9.99
C ARG A 168 -27.21 10.21 -8.50
N LEU A 169 -25.95 10.48 -8.15
CA LEU A 169 -25.45 10.44 -6.75
C LEU A 169 -25.89 11.66 -5.95
N GLY A 170 -26.17 12.77 -6.65
CA GLY A 170 -26.37 14.09 -6.06
C GLY A 170 -25.06 14.73 -5.59
N TYR A 171 -24.90 16.03 -5.85
CA TYR A 171 -23.74 16.80 -5.42
C TYR A 171 -23.69 16.99 -3.90
N PRO A 172 -22.50 17.18 -3.28
CA PRO A 172 -21.18 17.15 -3.91
C PRO A 172 -20.70 15.73 -4.23
N VAL A 173 -19.82 15.62 -5.24
CA VAL A 173 -19.14 14.39 -5.60
C VAL A 173 -17.62 14.59 -5.61
N LEU A 174 -16.87 13.51 -5.39
CA LEU A 174 -15.43 13.48 -5.49
C LEU A 174 -15.06 12.96 -6.88
N VAL A 175 -14.23 13.70 -7.60
CA VAL A 175 -13.72 13.32 -8.92
C VAL A 175 -12.22 13.09 -8.81
N ARG A 176 -11.74 11.95 -9.27
CA ARG A 176 -10.31 11.61 -9.22
C ARG A 176 -9.90 10.69 -10.37
N PRO A 177 -8.67 10.77 -10.87
CA PRO A 177 -8.13 9.74 -11.76
C PRO A 177 -8.04 8.40 -11.03
N SER A 178 -8.19 7.28 -11.74
CA SER A 178 -8.08 5.93 -11.15
C SER A 178 -6.66 5.57 -10.72
N TYR A 179 -5.65 6.19 -11.32
CA TYR A 179 -4.24 5.89 -11.07
C TYR A 179 -3.48 7.15 -10.64
N VAL A 180 -3.63 7.55 -9.38
CA VAL A 180 -2.85 8.67 -8.84
C VAL A 180 -2.35 8.36 -7.45
N LEU A 181 -1.05 8.51 -7.24
CA LEU A 181 -0.42 8.46 -5.93
C LEU A 181 -0.54 9.82 -5.22
N GLY A 182 -0.88 9.79 -3.94
CA GLY A 182 -0.83 10.98 -3.09
C GLY A 182 -1.94 11.99 -3.32
N GLY A 183 -3.14 11.56 -3.78
CA GLY A 183 -4.31 12.44 -3.89
C GLY A 183 -4.21 13.54 -4.95
N GLN A 184 -3.19 13.51 -5.82
CA GLN A 184 -3.06 14.48 -6.91
C GLN A 184 -4.22 14.39 -7.88
N GLY A 185 -4.82 15.54 -8.23
CA GLY A 185 -5.96 15.61 -9.15
C GLY A 185 -7.30 15.22 -8.55
N MET A 186 -7.38 15.00 -7.23
CA MET A 186 -8.62 14.78 -6.52
C MET A 186 -9.34 16.13 -6.28
N GLN A 187 -10.58 16.24 -6.73
CA GLN A 187 -11.37 17.48 -6.64
C GLN A 187 -12.81 17.20 -6.20
N ILE A 188 -13.38 18.13 -5.44
CA ILE A 188 -14.78 18.06 -5.02
C ILE A 188 -15.60 18.93 -5.95
N ALA A 189 -16.47 18.32 -6.76
CA ALA A 189 -17.40 19.02 -7.64
C ALA A 189 -18.75 19.25 -6.94
N ILE A 190 -19.27 20.45 -7.09
CA ILE A 190 -20.57 20.84 -6.51
C ILE A 190 -21.64 21.09 -7.58
N ASN A 191 -21.26 21.03 -8.85
CA ASN A 191 -22.15 21.20 -10.01
C ASN A 191 -21.51 20.64 -11.28
N ASP A 192 -22.29 20.61 -12.39
CA ASP A 192 -21.84 20.10 -13.69
C ASP A 192 -20.66 20.88 -14.30
N HIS A 193 -20.58 22.17 -14.03
CA HIS A 193 -19.49 23.01 -14.55
C HIS A 193 -18.14 22.61 -13.95
N ASP A 194 -18.12 22.29 -12.65
CA ASP A 194 -16.91 21.84 -11.97
C ASP A 194 -16.44 20.50 -12.57
N ILE A 195 -17.39 19.60 -12.93
CA ILE A 195 -17.07 18.33 -13.60
C ILE A 195 -16.34 18.59 -14.92
N ASP A 196 -16.87 19.49 -15.76
CA ASP A 196 -16.26 19.83 -17.06
C ASP A 196 -14.83 20.39 -16.89
N GLU A 197 -14.63 21.27 -15.89
CA GLU A 197 -13.34 21.86 -15.59
C GLU A 197 -12.34 20.80 -15.11
N PHE A 198 -12.73 19.96 -14.14
CA PHE A 198 -11.84 18.96 -13.53
C PHE A 198 -11.47 17.84 -14.50
N ILE A 199 -12.42 17.37 -15.31
CA ILE A 199 -12.13 16.38 -16.35
C ILE A 199 -11.22 16.98 -17.42
N GLY A 200 -11.40 18.25 -17.78
CA GLY A 200 -10.49 18.95 -18.67
C GLY A 200 -9.06 19.04 -18.12
N ILE A 201 -8.87 19.16 -16.81
CA ILE A 201 -7.55 19.13 -16.17
C ILE A 201 -6.99 17.72 -16.14
N ILE A 202 -7.80 16.71 -15.74
CA ILE A 202 -7.39 15.31 -15.67
C ILE A 202 -6.93 14.79 -17.04
N ASN A 203 -7.68 15.07 -18.09
CA ASN A 203 -7.37 14.63 -19.46
C ASN A 203 -6.09 15.25 -20.02
N ARG A 204 -5.60 16.37 -19.47
CA ARG A 204 -4.30 16.94 -19.84
C ARG A 204 -3.14 16.22 -19.19
N ILE A 205 -3.38 15.59 -18.04
CA ILE A 205 -2.35 14.93 -17.23
C ILE A 205 -2.30 13.43 -17.53
N ALA A 206 -3.45 12.80 -17.72
CA ALA A 206 -3.64 11.36 -17.88
C ALA A 206 -4.68 11.09 -18.97
N GLN A 207 -4.28 11.21 -20.26
CA GLN A 207 -5.11 10.76 -21.38
C GLN A 207 -5.30 9.23 -21.30
N ASP A 208 -6.53 8.78 -21.55
CA ASP A 208 -6.92 7.36 -21.61
C ASP A 208 -7.00 6.58 -20.28
N HIS A 209 -7.01 7.26 -19.13
CA HIS A 209 -7.25 6.58 -17.85
C HIS A 209 -8.71 6.77 -17.37
N PRO A 210 -9.30 5.74 -16.76
CA PRO A 210 -10.63 5.87 -16.16
C PRO A 210 -10.63 6.92 -15.04
N ILE A 211 -11.75 7.63 -14.92
CA ILE A 211 -12.00 8.64 -13.90
C ILE A 211 -13.04 8.06 -12.94
N LEU A 212 -12.81 8.25 -11.66
CA LEU A 212 -13.71 7.84 -10.60
C LEU A 212 -14.55 9.03 -10.15
N VAL A 213 -15.84 8.82 -10.07
CA VAL A 213 -16.81 9.79 -9.54
C VAL A 213 -17.53 9.14 -8.37
N ASP A 214 -17.20 9.55 -7.16
CA ASP A 214 -17.74 8.99 -5.93
C ASP A 214 -18.57 10.00 -5.17
N LYS A 215 -19.60 9.55 -4.43
CA LYS A 215 -20.34 10.44 -3.53
C LYS A 215 -19.39 11.00 -2.48
N TYR A 216 -19.28 12.33 -2.40
CA TYR A 216 -18.46 12.94 -1.37
C TYR A 216 -19.16 12.85 -0.01
N LEU A 217 -18.54 12.17 0.92
CA LEU A 217 -19.01 12.03 2.29
C LEU A 217 -18.39 13.11 3.16
N GLN A 218 -19.24 14.00 3.71
CA GLN A 218 -18.81 15.02 4.66
C GLN A 218 -18.71 14.43 6.05
N GLY A 219 -17.63 13.72 6.29
CA GLY A 219 -17.37 13.02 7.54
C GLY A 219 -15.97 13.26 8.06
N LYS A 220 -15.67 12.60 9.16
CA LYS A 220 -14.32 12.52 9.70
C LYS A 220 -13.58 11.36 9.11
N GLU A 221 -12.34 11.59 8.71
CA GLU A 221 -11.46 10.54 8.26
C GLU A 221 -10.79 9.89 9.45
N ILE A 222 -10.85 8.57 9.49
CA ILE A 222 -10.33 7.73 10.56
C ILE A 222 -9.39 6.73 9.93
N GLU A 223 -8.27 6.51 10.55
CA GLU A 223 -7.24 5.60 10.09
C GLU A 223 -6.97 4.52 11.14
N VAL A 224 -6.85 3.29 10.68
CA VAL A 224 -6.59 2.12 11.52
C VAL A 224 -5.44 1.34 10.95
N ASP A 225 -4.40 1.16 11.75
CA ASP A 225 -3.37 0.17 11.50
C ASP A 225 -3.67 -1.09 12.29
N ALA A 226 -3.55 -2.25 11.65
CA ALA A 226 -3.70 -3.53 12.30
C ALA A 226 -2.59 -4.49 11.88
N VAL A 227 -2.29 -5.45 12.75
CA VAL A 227 -1.32 -6.51 12.51
C VAL A 227 -2.04 -7.85 12.63
N CYS A 228 -1.87 -8.71 11.63
CA CYS A 228 -2.52 -10.00 11.52
C CYS A 228 -1.48 -11.11 11.38
N ASP A 229 -1.74 -12.27 11.98
CA ASP A 229 -0.90 -13.47 11.83
C ASP A 229 -1.58 -14.56 10.96
N GLY A 230 -2.74 -14.23 10.38
CA GLY A 230 -3.60 -15.13 9.61
C GLY A 230 -4.78 -15.69 10.42
N GLU A 231 -4.74 -15.64 11.75
CA GLU A 231 -5.82 -16.09 12.65
C GLU A 231 -6.32 -14.95 13.52
N ASP A 232 -5.42 -14.31 14.25
CA ASP A 232 -5.71 -13.21 15.17
C ASP A 232 -5.32 -11.85 14.59
N ILE A 233 -6.00 -10.81 15.06
CA ILE A 233 -5.80 -9.43 14.63
C ILE A 233 -5.60 -8.54 15.83
N LEU A 234 -4.47 -7.85 15.86
CA LEU A 234 -4.16 -6.80 16.82
C LEU A 234 -4.47 -5.44 16.21
N ILE A 235 -5.37 -4.70 16.81
CA ILE A 235 -5.65 -3.29 16.49
C ILE A 235 -5.07 -2.45 17.63
N PRO A 236 -3.89 -1.83 17.46
CA PRO A 236 -3.25 -1.04 18.53
C PRO A 236 -4.08 0.17 18.90
N GLY A 237 -4.80 0.73 17.94
CA GLY A 237 -5.68 1.86 18.16
C GLY A 237 -6.27 2.42 16.88
N ILE A 238 -7.07 3.47 17.07
CA ILE A 238 -7.80 4.16 16.02
C ILE A 238 -7.34 5.62 16.02
N MET A 239 -6.89 6.11 14.87
CA MET A 239 -6.44 7.48 14.66
C MET A 239 -7.53 8.31 14.01
N GLU A 240 -7.62 9.58 14.35
CA GLU A 240 -8.58 10.54 13.81
C GLU A 240 -7.84 11.68 13.14
N HIS A 241 -8.15 11.99 11.89
CA HIS A 241 -7.61 13.15 11.18
C HIS A 241 -8.28 14.44 11.63
N ILE A 242 -7.49 15.49 11.79
CA ILE A 242 -8.00 16.83 12.10
C ILE A 242 -8.62 17.45 10.86
N GLU A 243 -8.01 17.22 9.71
CA GLU A 243 -8.48 17.71 8.43
C GLU A 243 -9.76 16.99 8.01
N ARG A 244 -10.50 17.63 7.10
CA ARG A 244 -11.70 17.03 6.50
C ARG A 244 -11.34 15.82 5.63
N ALA A 245 -12.27 14.89 5.48
CA ALA A 245 -12.12 13.76 4.56
C ALA A 245 -11.77 14.21 3.14
N GLY A 246 -10.87 13.45 2.50
CA GLY A 246 -10.35 13.74 1.17
C GLY A 246 -9.06 14.55 1.14
N ILE A 247 -8.45 14.84 2.28
CA ILE A 247 -7.06 15.35 2.36
C ILE A 247 -6.14 14.14 2.51
N HIS A 248 -5.05 14.10 1.73
CA HIS A 248 -4.09 13.00 1.80
C HIS A 248 -3.52 12.85 3.22
N SER A 249 -3.39 11.61 3.70
CA SER A 249 -2.93 11.33 5.08
C SER A 249 -1.56 11.92 5.40
N GLY A 250 -0.65 11.96 4.43
CA GLY A 250 0.66 12.61 4.57
C GLY A 250 0.63 14.13 4.78
N ASP A 251 -0.51 14.77 4.45
CA ASP A 251 -0.74 16.21 4.63
C ASP A 251 -1.69 16.50 5.80
N SER A 252 -2.09 15.48 6.54
CA SER A 252 -3.05 15.56 7.63
C SER A 252 -2.38 15.37 8.99
N ILE A 253 -2.94 15.98 10.03
CA ILE A 253 -2.57 15.73 11.41
C ILE A 253 -3.46 14.61 11.95
N SER A 254 -2.83 13.49 12.30
CA SER A 254 -3.51 12.36 12.93
C SER A 254 -3.41 12.45 14.44
N VAL A 255 -4.52 12.29 15.14
CA VAL A 255 -4.60 12.28 16.60
C VAL A 255 -4.87 10.86 17.09
N TYR A 256 -4.02 10.39 17.99
CA TYR A 256 -4.16 9.10 18.64
C TYR A 256 -4.29 9.25 20.16
N PRO A 257 -5.23 8.56 20.79
CA PRO A 257 -6.39 7.84 20.21
C PRO A 257 -7.45 8.81 19.66
N ALA A 258 -8.34 8.32 18.79
CA ALA A 258 -9.45 9.11 18.25
C ALA A 258 -10.28 9.74 19.37
N GLN A 259 -10.55 11.05 19.27
CA GLN A 259 -11.12 11.87 20.36
C GLN A 259 -12.62 12.16 20.19
N THR A 260 -13.08 12.37 18.95
CA THR A 260 -14.39 12.99 18.71
C THR A 260 -15.44 12.04 18.14
N ILE A 261 -15.07 10.84 17.76
CA ILE A 261 -16.01 9.79 17.31
C ILE A 261 -16.56 9.01 18.50
N SER A 262 -17.80 8.54 18.38
CA SER A 262 -18.47 7.78 19.46
C SER A 262 -17.83 6.43 19.70
N GLN A 263 -18.04 5.84 20.87
CA GLN A 263 -17.59 4.48 21.16
C GLN A 263 -18.23 3.46 20.22
N ARG A 264 -19.50 3.66 19.84
CA ARG A 264 -20.18 2.81 18.87
C ARG A 264 -19.49 2.84 17.50
N ALA A 265 -19.06 4.00 17.02
CA ALA A 265 -18.30 4.11 15.77
C ALA A 265 -16.96 3.40 15.88
N LYS A 266 -16.23 3.55 17.01
CA LYS A 266 -14.98 2.83 17.27
C LYS A 266 -15.16 1.31 17.25
N ASP A 267 -16.21 0.80 17.90
CA ASP A 267 -16.51 -0.63 17.91
C ASP A 267 -16.86 -1.15 16.51
N THR A 268 -17.60 -0.36 15.73
CA THR A 268 -17.92 -0.69 14.33
C THR A 268 -16.68 -0.72 13.45
N ILE A 269 -15.80 0.27 13.58
CA ILE A 269 -14.53 0.33 12.86
C ILE A 269 -13.67 -0.90 13.18
N ALA A 270 -13.52 -1.24 14.46
CA ALA A 270 -12.77 -2.40 14.87
C ALA A 270 -13.35 -3.72 14.31
N GLU A 271 -14.67 -3.82 14.27
CA GLU A 271 -15.34 -4.99 13.68
C GLU A 271 -15.17 -5.06 12.15
N TYR A 272 -15.28 -3.93 11.45
CA TYR A 272 -15.03 -3.87 10.00
C TYR A 272 -13.58 -4.20 9.66
N THR A 273 -12.63 -3.69 10.45
CA THR A 273 -11.21 -4.02 10.31
C THR A 273 -10.97 -5.53 10.42
N ARG A 274 -11.59 -6.20 11.41
CA ARG A 274 -11.46 -7.65 11.58
C ARG A 274 -12.04 -8.44 10.41
N ARG A 275 -13.23 -8.04 9.92
CA ARG A 275 -13.87 -8.71 8.78
C ARG A 275 -13.04 -8.58 7.52
N LEU A 276 -12.59 -7.37 7.23
CA LEU A 276 -11.82 -7.06 6.02
C LEU A 276 -10.47 -7.77 6.04
N ALA A 277 -9.74 -7.72 7.15
CA ALA A 277 -8.47 -8.40 7.27
C ALA A 277 -8.58 -9.92 7.11
N LYS A 278 -9.68 -10.53 7.61
CA LYS A 278 -9.97 -11.95 7.39
C LYS A 278 -10.32 -12.27 5.95
N ALA A 279 -11.16 -11.46 5.31
CA ALA A 279 -11.58 -11.67 3.93
C ALA A 279 -10.39 -11.54 2.94
N LEU A 280 -9.48 -10.62 3.22
CA LEU A 280 -8.24 -10.43 2.47
C LEU A 280 -7.11 -11.39 2.89
N HIS A 281 -7.36 -12.32 3.81
CA HIS A 281 -6.34 -13.24 4.35
C HIS A 281 -5.03 -12.55 4.69
N VAL A 282 -5.12 -11.42 5.38
CA VAL A 282 -3.96 -10.58 5.70
C VAL A 282 -3.01 -11.30 6.64
N VAL A 283 -1.74 -11.34 6.27
CA VAL A 283 -0.63 -11.74 7.12
C VAL A 283 0.39 -10.61 7.16
N GLY A 284 0.59 -10.03 8.33
CA GLY A 284 1.40 -8.83 8.51
C GLY A 284 0.55 -7.60 8.78
N MET A 285 0.85 -6.48 8.17
CA MET A 285 0.19 -5.19 8.41
C MET A 285 -0.92 -4.92 7.39
N ILE A 286 -1.96 -4.25 7.87
CA ILE A 286 -3.01 -3.63 7.03
C ILE A 286 -3.31 -2.24 7.58
N ASN A 287 -3.41 -1.27 6.68
CA ASN A 287 -3.91 0.07 6.95
C ASN A 287 -5.28 0.22 6.29
N ILE A 288 -6.26 0.74 7.01
CA ILE A 288 -7.61 0.97 6.51
C ILE A 288 -8.04 2.39 6.86
N GLN A 289 -8.55 3.10 5.86
CA GLN A 289 -9.13 4.42 6.04
C GLN A 289 -10.65 4.33 6.01
N PHE A 290 -11.29 4.92 7.00
CA PHE A 290 -12.74 4.99 7.14
C PHE A 290 -13.21 6.44 7.12
N ILE A 291 -14.46 6.65 6.71
CA ILE A 291 -15.15 7.94 6.86
C ILE A 291 -16.32 7.74 7.81
N VAL A 292 -16.36 8.54 8.88
CA VAL A 292 -17.44 8.52 9.88
C VAL A 292 -18.35 9.73 9.68
N CYS A 293 -19.60 9.44 9.29
CA CYS A 293 -20.65 10.45 9.13
C CYS A 293 -21.70 10.28 10.25
N GLY A 294 -21.59 11.06 11.32
CA GLY A 294 -22.43 10.86 12.51
C GLY A 294 -22.10 9.52 13.19
N GLU A 295 -23.00 8.55 13.11
CA GLU A 295 -22.81 7.20 13.64
C GLU A 295 -22.55 6.16 12.54
N GLU A 296 -22.61 6.56 11.29
CA GLU A 296 -22.38 5.66 10.15
C GLU A 296 -20.90 5.64 9.76
N VAL A 297 -20.39 4.45 9.48
CA VAL A 297 -18.98 4.17 9.15
C VAL A 297 -18.94 3.58 7.74
N TYR A 298 -18.10 4.21 6.90
CA TYR A 298 -17.89 3.81 5.51
C TYR A 298 -16.42 3.49 5.26
#